data_a0528671291b349d22891e57b4ad8bf1
#
_entry.id   a0528671291b349d22891e57b4ad8bf1
#
_cell.length_a   1.000
_cell.length_b   1.000
_cell.length_c   1.000
_cell.angle_alpha   90.00
_cell.angle_beta   90.00
_cell.angle_gamma   90.00
#
_symmetry.space_group_name_H-M   'P 1'
#
loop_
_entity.id
_entity.type
_entity.pdbx_description
1 polymer ?
#
loop_
_entity_poly.entity_id
_entity_poly.type
_entity_poly.pdbx_seq_one_letter_code
_entity_poly.pdbx_strand_id
1 'polypeptide(L)'
;MRRQVVLGTGILAAIVALAIVLFVARRERTDPARCPAGLWAQGPRCCGEGQSLAGGACSGVPTRCPDGLAPRARGCVAVPRRVRILGGTLTLSPNDWEAEGIARRTITVTEFEIDAFEVTHDRFGSVGAPEPGLPVTSLSAEAAEAFCRVQGGRLPSADEWLFAATGISARRFPWGPTGLVCRRATFGLVEGPCGTGATGPELAGARPDGKSPDGVLDLAGNVAEWAREPNASARAHGGSFRSRVAGELKSWSVEGGESAADHVGFRCAYSPTPH
;
A
#
# COMPACT_ATOMS: atom_id res chain seq x y z
N MET A 1 47.57 28.55 -38.32
CA MET A 1 47.19 28.62 -36.89
C MET A 1 45.69 28.41 -36.64
N ARG A 2 45.03 27.34 -37.16
CA ARG A 2 43.56 27.13 -36.92
C ARG A 2 43.16 25.70 -36.53
N ARG A 3 44.13 24.82 -36.20
CA ARG A 3 43.80 23.40 -35.83
C ARG A 3 43.84 23.05 -34.33
N GLN A 4 44.25 23.95 -33.44
CA GLN A 4 44.35 23.64 -32.01
C GLN A 4 43.09 23.99 -31.16
N VAL A 5 42.16 24.78 -31.71
CA VAL A 5 40.96 25.20 -30.91
C VAL A 5 39.84 24.15 -30.91
N VAL A 6 39.79 23.25 -31.91
CA VAL A 6 38.69 22.28 -32.03
C VAL A 6 38.84 21.07 -31.08
N LEU A 7 40.08 20.70 -30.70
CA LEU A 7 40.27 19.57 -29.76
C LEU A 7 39.89 19.93 -28.31
N GLY A 8 40.06 21.19 -27.90
CA GLY A 8 39.76 21.62 -26.51
C GLY A 8 38.26 21.63 -26.18
N THR A 9 37.41 21.98 -27.14
CA THR A 9 35.96 22.05 -26.93
C THR A 9 35.30 20.66 -26.81
N GLY A 10 35.80 19.67 -27.53
CA GLY A 10 35.29 18.29 -27.47
C GLY A 10 35.62 17.62 -26.14
N ILE A 11 36.83 17.83 -25.61
CA ILE A 11 37.24 17.26 -24.31
C ILE A 11 36.45 17.90 -23.15
N LEU A 12 36.26 19.21 -23.20
CA LEU A 12 35.49 19.91 -22.18
C LEU A 12 34.01 19.45 -22.14
N ALA A 13 33.38 19.28 -23.31
CA ALA A 13 32.03 18.77 -23.44
C ALA A 13 31.88 17.33 -22.90
N ALA A 14 32.86 16.46 -23.18
CA ALA A 14 32.88 15.09 -22.70
C ALA A 14 33.03 15.01 -21.15
N ILE A 15 33.90 15.87 -20.59
CA ILE A 15 34.07 15.95 -19.11
C ILE A 15 32.80 16.46 -18.43
N VAL A 16 32.15 17.48 -18.99
CA VAL A 16 30.89 18.01 -18.46
C VAL A 16 29.78 16.95 -18.55
N ALA A 17 29.67 16.25 -19.69
CA ALA A 17 28.69 15.17 -19.84
C ALA A 17 28.94 14.03 -18.84
N LEU A 18 30.18 13.61 -18.65
CA LEU A 18 30.54 12.59 -17.66
C LEU A 18 30.28 13.05 -16.24
N ALA A 19 30.56 14.31 -15.90
CA ALA A 19 30.26 14.88 -14.59
C ALA A 19 28.76 14.96 -14.32
N ILE A 20 27.95 15.30 -15.33
CA ILE A 20 26.49 15.30 -15.22
C ILE A 20 25.96 13.87 -15.00
N VAL A 21 26.44 12.89 -15.77
CA VAL A 21 26.06 11.49 -15.61
C VAL A 21 26.44 10.95 -14.22
N LEU A 22 27.64 11.27 -13.74
CA LEU A 22 28.09 10.87 -12.41
C LEU A 22 27.32 11.59 -11.29
N PHE A 23 26.94 12.86 -11.50
CA PHE A 23 26.14 13.63 -10.56
C PHE A 23 24.70 13.09 -10.49
N VAL A 24 24.06 12.78 -11.62
CA VAL A 24 22.74 12.17 -11.68
C VAL A 24 22.76 10.77 -11.05
N ALA A 25 23.74 9.93 -11.40
CA ALA A 25 23.91 8.61 -10.82
C ALA A 25 24.20 8.64 -9.30
N ARG A 26 24.93 9.68 -8.82
CA ARG A 26 25.15 9.89 -7.38
C ARG A 26 23.89 10.38 -6.68
N ARG A 27 23.09 11.25 -7.34
CA ARG A 27 21.82 11.75 -6.78
C ARG A 27 20.78 10.64 -6.65
N GLU A 28 20.74 9.68 -7.59
CA GLU A 28 19.89 8.51 -7.47
C GLU A 28 20.29 7.55 -6.34
N ARG A 29 21.58 7.53 -5.96
CA ARG A 29 22.10 6.67 -4.88
C ARG A 29 21.95 7.24 -3.48
N THR A 30 21.70 8.54 -3.34
CA THR A 30 21.76 9.23 -2.03
C THR A 30 20.52 10.04 -1.69
N ASP A 31 19.35 9.76 -2.30
CA ASP A 31 18.13 10.46 -1.93
C ASP A 31 17.51 9.81 -0.65
N PRO A 32 17.81 10.36 0.55
CA PRO A 32 17.23 9.87 1.82
C PRO A 32 15.71 10.07 1.87
N ALA A 33 15.14 10.87 0.96
CA ALA A 33 13.70 11.07 0.83
C ALA A 33 12.98 9.87 0.17
N ARG A 34 13.72 8.86 -0.28
CA ARG A 34 13.15 7.70 -1.00
C ARG A 34 12.53 6.66 -0.08
N CYS A 35 13.00 6.57 1.15
CA CYS A 35 12.53 5.57 2.09
C CYS A 35 11.86 6.19 3.33
N PRO A 36 10.82 5.53 3.87
CA PRO A 36 10.19 5.92 5.13
C PRO A 36 11.20 5.96 6.29
N ALA A 37 10.84 6.66 7.36
CA ALA A 37 11.62 6.66 8.59
C ALA A 37 11.81 5.23 9.11
N GLY A 38 13.06 4.85 9.39
CA GLY A 38 13.43 3.51 9.85
C GLY A 38 13.66 2.48 8.74
N LEU A 39 13.57 2.89 7.48
CA LEU A 39 13.95 2.07 6.33
C LEU A 39 15.04 2.76 5.51
N TRP A 40 15.92 1.96 4.89
CA TRP A 40 17.08 2.42 4.14
C TRP A 40 17.00 2.01 2.68
N ALA A 41 17.34 2.90 1.79
CA ALA A 41 17.35 2.60 0.35
C ALA A 41 18.43 1.57 0.01
N GLN A 42 18.00 0.44 -0.55
CA GLN A 42 18.87 -0.58 -1.11
C GLN A 42 18.43 -0.85 -2.56
N GLY A 43 19.00 -0.10 -3.51
CA GLY A 43 18.58 -0.11 -4.89
C GLY A 43 17.13 0.40 -5.03
N PRO A 44 16.22 -0.38 -5.63
CA PRO A 44 14.83 0.01 -5.81
C PRO A 44 13.96 -0.16 -4.56
N ARG A 45 14.47 -0.79 -3.49
CA ARG A 45 13.69 -1.11 -2.27
C ARG A 45 14.17 -0.36 -1.05
N CYS A 46 13.25 -0.23 -0.09
CA CYS A 46 13.53 0.28 1.25
C CYS A 46 13.54 -0.90 2.23
N CYS A 47 14.70 -1.24 2.74
CA CYS A 47 14.89 -2.33 3.68
C CYS A 47 15.04 -1.81 5.11
N GLY A 48 14.68 -2.61 6.10
CA GLY A 48 14.91 -2.31 7.51
C GLY A 48 16.40 -2.23 7.85
N GLU A 49 16.72 -1.53 8.93
CA GLU A 49 18.08 -1.46 9.42
C GLU A 49 18.61 -2.88 9.72
N GLY A 50 19.82 -3.19 9.25
CA GLY A 50 20.41 -4.53 9.39
C GLY A 50 20.02 -5.55 8.32
N GLN A 51 19.08 -5.21 7.41
CA GLN A 51 18.76 -6.04 6.27
C GLN A 51 19.63 -5.72 5.05
N SER A 52 19.77 -6.69 4.14
CA SER A 52 20.40 -6.55 2.83
C SER A 52 19.42 -6.90 1.71
N LEU A 53 19.63 -6.32 0.51
CA LEU A 53 18.84 -6.68 -0.66
C LEU A 53 19.42 -7.97 -1.28
N ALA A 54 18.65 -9.03 -1.32
CA ALA A 54 19.01 -10.31 -1.95
C ALA A 54 17.84 -10.81 -2.80
N GLY A 55 18.10 -11.12 -4.07
CA GLY A 55 17.07 -11.63 -5.00
C GLY A 55 15.89 -10.68 -5.19
N GLY A 56 16.10 -9.36 -5.08
CA GLY A 56 15.04 -8.34 -5.22
C GLY A 56 14.15 -8.18 -3.97
N ALA A 57 14.46 -8.87 -2.86
CA ALA A 57 13.76 -8.76 -1.59
C ALA A 57 14.72 -8.37 -0.45
N CYS A 58 14.19 -7.70 0.58
CA CYS A 58 14.96 -7.44 1.81
C CYS A 58 15.14 -8.75 2.58
N SER A 59 16.37 -9.07 2.97
CA SER A 59 16.75 -10.31 3.65
C SER A 59 17.49 -10.01 4.95
N GLY A 60 17.28 -10.86 5.95
CA GLY A 60 17.82 -10.70 7.31
C GLY A 60 16.79 -10.12 8.28
N VAL A 61 17.05 -10.27 9.57
CA VAL A 61 16.20 -9.70 10.62
C VAL A 61 16.52 -8.22 10.75
N PRO A 62 15.56 -7.30 10.56
CA PRO A 62 15.80 -5.88 10.79
C PRO A 62 16.03 -5.63 12.29
N THR A 63 16.96 -4.74 12.60
CA THR A 63 17.24 -4.30 13.99
C THR A 63 16.19 -3.31 14.48
N ARG A 64 15.49 -2.64 13.54
CA ARG A 64 14.44 -1.66 13.83
C ARG A 64 13.34 -1.70 12.77
N CYS A 65 12.09 -1.53 13.20
CA CYS A 65 10.92 -1.45 12.34
C CYS A 65 10.17 -0.13 12.55
N PRO A 66 9.41 0.34 11.54
CA PRO A 66 8.42 1.40 11.72
C PRO A 66 7.37 1.04 12.77
N ASP A 67 6.69 2.06 13.30
CA ASP A 67 5.63 1.89 14.31
C ASP A 67 4.53 0.95 13.83
N GLY A 68 4.15 0.01 14.68
CA GLY A 68 3.12 -1.00 14.39
C GLY A 68 3.66 -2.25 13.68
N LEU A 69 4.96 -2.29 13.34
CA LEU A 69 5.61 -3.46 12.76
C LEU A 69 6.64 -4.04 13.75
N ALA A 70 6.82 -5.34 13.74
CA ALA A 70 7.82 -6.05 14.54
C ALA A 70 8.86 -6.75 13.65
N PRO A 71 10.14 -6.83 14.09
CA PRO A 71 11.19 -7.48 13.31
C PRO A 71 10.96 -9.00 13.22
N ARG A 72 11.14 -9.55 12.02
CA ARG A 72 11.11 -10.99 11.70
C ARG A 72 12.19 -11.30 10.68
N ALA A 73 12.41 -12.60 10.41
CA ALA A 73 13.49 -13.06 9.54
C ALA A 73 13.51 -12.48 8.13
N ARG A 74 12.37 -12.07 7.59
CA ARG A 74 12.25 -11.51 6.22
C ARG A 74 11.88 -10.03 6.18
N GLY A 75 11.67 -9.39 7.33
CA GLY A 75 11.31 -7.97 7.36
C GLY A 75 10.59 -7.54 8.60
N CYS A 76 9.96 -6.39 8.50
CA CYS A 76 9.08 -5.86 9.51
C CYS A 76 7.66 -6.36 9.26
N VAL A 77 7.06 -7.10 10.21
CA VAL A 77 5.73 -7.72 10.08
C VAL A 77 4.72 -6.95 10.92
N ALA A 78 3.51 -6.85 10.40
CA ALA A 78 2.40 -6.21 11.06
C ALA A 78 2.11 -6.82 12.45
N VAL A 79 1.98 -5.97 13.46
CA VAL A 79 1.45 -6.35 14.77
C VAL A 79 -0.04 -6.04 14.77
N PRO A 80 -0.92 -7.03 14.94
CA PRO A 80 -2.37 -6.81 14.89
C PRO A 80 -2.79 -5.71 15.87
N ARG A 81 -3.44 -4.67 15.35
CA ARG A 81 -4.01 -3.58 16.15
C ARG A 81 -5.23 -3.00 15.45
N ARG A 82 -6.12 -2.41 16.22
CA ARG A 82 -7.28 -1.69 15.71
C ARG A 82 -7.01 -0.20 15.68
N VAL A 83 -7.62 0.48 14.75
CA VAL A 83 -7.60 1.94 14.58
C VAL A 83 -9.03 2.43 14.74
N ARG A 84 -9.22 3.43 15.58
CA ARG A 84 -10.49 4.10 15.77
C ARG A 84 -10.71 5.13 14.69
N ILE A 85 -11.83 5.04 14.01
CA ILE A 85 -12.30 6.00 13.00
C ILE A 85 -13.48 6.74 13.60
N LEU A 86 -13.36 8.04 13.79
CA LEU A 86 -14.40 8.84 14.46
C LEU A 86 -15.70 8.97 13.67
N GLY A 87 -15.69 8.56 12.40
CA GLY A 87 -16.82 8.72 11.51
C GLY A 87 -17.02 10.17 11.07
N GLY A 88 -18.17 10.45 10.47
CA GLY A 88 -18.51 11.77 9.93
C GLY A 88 -19.24 11.68 8.61
N THR A 89 -19.40 12.82 7.96
CA THR A 89 -20.06 12.93 6.65
C THR A 89 -19.04 13.24 5.57
N LEU A 90 -19.02 12.43 4.53
CA LEU A 90 -18.18 12.54 3.35
C LEU A 90 -19.06 12.85 2.14
N THR A 91 -18.70 13.83 1.35
CA THR A 91 -19.28 14.05 0.03
C THR A 91 -18.25 13.72 -1.03
N LEU A 92 -18.50 12.65 -1.77
CA LEU A 92 -17.75 12.35 -2.99
C LEU A 92 -18.31 13.23 -4.11
N SER A 93 -17.44 13.89 -4.84
CA SER A 93 -17.81 14.71 -5.96
C SER A 93 -16.81 14.51 -7.10
N PRO A 94 -17.25 14.42 -8.35
CA PRO A 94 -16.37 14.28 -9.50
C PRO A 94 -15.68 15.63 -9.85
N ASN A 95 -15.03 16.27 -8.88
CA ASN A 95 -14.32 17.54 -9.09
C ASN A 95 -12.96 17.33 -9.77
N ASP A 96 -12.58 16.08 -10.02
CA ASP A 96 -11.34 15.71 -10.65
C ASP A 96 -11.65 15.00 -11.97
N TRP A 97 -11.00 15.41 -13.05
CA TRP A 97 -11.14 14.76 -14.36
C TRP A 97 -10.85 13.24 -14.29
N GLU A 98 -10.05 12.80 -13.31
CA GLU A 98 -9.80 11.39 -13.05
C GLU A 98 -10.91 10.69 -12.24
N ALA A 99 -11.89 11.44 -11.75
CA ALA A 99 -13.08 10.92 -11.07
C ALA A 99 -14.24 10.70 -12.05
N GLU A 100 -13.96 10.71 -13.35
CA GLU A 100 -14.95 10.41 -14.39
C GLU A 100 -15.61 9.05 -14.13
N GLY A 101 -16.92 9.06 -13.95
CA GLY A 101 -17.70 7.85 -13.60
C GLY A 101 -18.08 7.69 -12.12
N ILE A 102 -17.61 8.56 -11.21
CA ILE A 102 -18.08 8.54 -9.82
C ILE A 102 -19.34 9.40 -9.71
N ALA A 103 -20.45 8.77 -9.35
CA ALA A 103 -21.65 9.52 -9.02
C ALA A 103 -21.42 10.35 -7.75
N ARG A 104 -21.87 11.63 -7.80
CA ARG A 104 -21.89 12.46 -6.59
C ARG A 104 -22.77 11.77 -5.54
N ARG A 105 -22.20 11.47 -4.38
CA ARG A 105 -22.95 10.92 -3.25
C ARG A 105 -22.42 11.44 -1.93
N THR A 106 -23.32 11.57 -0.97
CA THR A 106 -22.98 11.87 0.41
C THR A 106 -23.22 10.61 1.24
N ILE A 107 -22.22 10.22 2.01
CA ILE A 107 -22.27 9.10 2.94
C ILE A 107 -22.02 9.61 4.36
N THR A 108 -22.70 9.01 5.33
CA THR A 108 -22.46 9.29 6.74
C THR A 108 -22.09 7.98 7.43
N VAL A 109 -20.93 7.96 8.05
CA VAL A 109 -20.40 6.81 8.77
C VAL A 109 -20.37 7.16 10.26
N THR A 110 -20.89 6.28 11.09
CA THR A 110 -20.74 6.38 12.54
C THR A 110 -19.35 5.95 12.97
N GLU A 111 -18.97 6.25 14.19
CA GLU A 111 -17.71 5.79 14.76
C GLU A 111 -17.60 4.26 14.73
N PHE A 112 -16.42 3.74 14.37
CA PHE A 112 -16.09 2.32 14.34
C PHE A 112 -14.59 2.10 14.55
N GLU A 113 -14.19 0.87 14.82
CA GLU A 113 -12.78 0.46 14.77
C GLU A 113 -12.55 -0.42 13.55
N ILE A 114 -11.34 -0.35 12.99
CA ILE A 114 -10.92 -1.15 11.84
C ILE A 114 -9.50 -1.70 12.08
N ASP A 115 -9.20 -2.86 11.54
CA ASP A 115 -7.83 -3.37 11.56
C ASP A 115 -6.87 -2.41 10.85
N ALA A 116 -5.73 -2.14 11.48
CA ALA A 116 -4.71 -1.28 10.90
C ALA A 116 -4.08 -1.86 9.63
N PHE A 117 -4.13 -3.18 9.48
CA PHE A 117 -3.53 -3.97 8.41
C PHE A 117 -4.55 -4.99 7.87
N GLU A 118 -4.27 -5.52 6.71
CA GLU A 118 -4.93 -6.72 6.18
C GLU A 118 -4.76 -7.89 7.14
N VAL A 119 -5.69 -8.84 7.14
CA VAL A 119 -5.54 -10.09 7.90
C VAL A 119 -4.44 -10.93 7.27
N THR A 120 -3.45 -11.29 8.07
CA THR A 120 -2.27 -12.06 7.64
C THR A 120 -2.43 -13.56 7.90
N HIS A 121 -1.60 -14.39 7.27
CA HIS A 121 -1.65 -15.84 7.42
C HIS A 121 -1.43 -16.32 8.85
N ASP A 122 -0.55 -15.68 9.62
CA ASP A 122 -0.34 -15.99 11.04
C ASP A 122 -1.58 -15.67 11.90
N ARG A 123 -2.22 -14.52 11.64
CA ARG A 123 -3.45 -14.15 12.34
C ARG A 123 -4.64 -15.03 11.94
N PHE A 124 -4.71 -15.45 10.68
CA PHE A 124 -5.74 -16.35 10.18
C PHE A 124 -5.59 -17.78 10.70
N GLY A 125 -4.38 -18.15 11.12
CA GLY A 125 -4.05 -19.51 11.56
C GLY A 125 -3.80 -20.47 10.39
N SER A 126 -3.30 -19.97 9.25
CA SER A 126 -2.99 -20.78 8.07
C SER A 126 -1.81 -21.71 8.35
N VAL A 127 -2.07 -23.02 8.39
CA VAL A 127 -1.02 -24.03 8.57
C VAL A 127 -0.22 -24.18 7.26
N GLY A 128 1.11 -24.09 7.35
CA GLY A 128 1.99 -24.30 6.20
C GLY A 128 2.09 -23.10 5.24
N ALA A 129 1.61 -21.92 5.64
CA ALA A 129 1.79 -20.71 4.85
C ALA A 129 3.28 -20.40 4.61
N PRO A 130 3.68 -20.03 3.38
CA PRO A 130 5.07 -19.80 3.04
C PRO A 130 5.70 -18.61 3.79
N GLU A 131 4.91 -17.61 4.13
CA GLU A 131 5.30 -16.42 4.88
C GLU A 131 4.15 -15.92 5.76
N PRO A 132 4.26 -16.03 7.09
CA PRO A 132 3.19 -15.69 8.03
C PRO A 132 2.64 -14.27 7.92
N GLY A 133 3.51 -13.29 7.63
CA GLY A 133 3.14 -11.88 7.55
C GLY A 133 2.53 -11.43 6.22
N LEU A 134 2.36 -12.32 5.24
CA LEU A 134 1.63 -12.01 4.01
C LEU A 134 0.12 -11.95 4.29
N PRO A 135 -0.62 -11.08 3.59
CA PRO A 135 -2.07 -11.07 3.67
C PRO A 135 -2.65 -12.40 3.18
N VAL A 136 -3.67 -12.89 3.86
CA VAL A 136 -4.41 -14.08 3.40
C VAL A 136 -5.30 -13.69 2.23
N THR A 137 -5.28 -14.51 1.19
CA THR A 137 -6.02 -14.31 -0.06
C THR A 137 -6.80 -15.55 -0.46
N SER A 138 -7.51 -15.48 -1.59
CA SER A 138 -8.26 -16.61 -2.17
C SER A 138 -9.39 -17.14 -1.26
N LEU A 139 -9.93 -16.27 -0.40
CA LEU A 139 -11.08 -16.56 0.44
C LEU A 139 -12.33 -15.86 -0.11
N SER A 140 -13.48 -16.52 0.01
CA SER A 140 -14.75 -15.86 -0.27
C SER A 140 -15.08 -14.80 0.80
N ALA A 141 -15.93 -13.84 0.46
CA ALA A 141 -16.38 -12.83 1.41
C ALA A 141 -17.08 -13.43 2.63
N GLU A 142 -17.77 -14.56 2.46
CA GLU A 142 -18.44 -15.28 3.56
C GLU A 142 -17.41 -15.90 4.51
N ALA A 143 -16.34 -16.48 3.99
CA ALA A 143 -15.25 -17.03 4.81
C ALA A 143 -14.51 -15.91 5.57
N ALA A 144 -14.25 -14.79 4.90
CA ALA A 144 -13.67 -13.60 5.52
C ALA A 144 -14.58 -13.01 6.63
N GLU A 145 -15.88 -12.91 6.37
CA GLU A 145 -16.88 -12.48 7.35
C GLU A 145 -16.94 -13.43 8.56
N ALA A 146 -16.92 -14.75 8.31
CA ALA A 146 -16.92 -15.74 9.38
C ALA A 146 -15.69 -15.61 10.28
N PHE A 147 -14.51 -15.40 9.69
CA PHE A 147 -13.31 -15.11 10.46
C PHE A 147 -13.46 -13.84 11.32
N CYS A 148 -13.90 -12.73 10.72
CA CYS A 148 -14.07 -11.48 11.44
C CYS A 148 -15.06 -11.62 12.61
N ARG A 149 -16.15 -12.40 12.46
CA ARG A 149 -17.10 -12.69 13.55
C ARG A 149 -16.46 -13.45 14.69
N VAL A 150 -15.61 -14.44 14.41
CA VAL A 150 -14.85 -15.15 15.45
C VAL A 150 -13.92 -14.20 16.21
N GLN A 151 -13.41 -13.16 15.53
CA GLN A 151 -12.60 -12.12 16.16
C GLN A 151 -13.43 -11.03 16.89
N GLY A 152 -14.75 -11.19 16.96
CA GLY A 152 -15.65 -10.22 17.57
C GLY A 152 -15.96 -9.00 16.71
N GLY A 153 -15.74 -9.11 15.39
CA GLY A 153 -15.98 -8.07 14.40
C GLY A 153 -16.84 -8.54 13.23
N ARG A 154 -16.67 -7.90 12.10
CA ARG A 154 -17.33 -8.17 10.83
C ARG A 154 -16.47 -7.65 9.68
N LEU A 155 -16.81 -7.93 8.43
CA LEU A 155 -16.28 -7.14 7.32
C LEU A 155 -16.73 -5.68 7.45
N PRO A 156 -15.91 -4.70 7.03
CA PRO A 156 -16.38 -3.32 6.93
C PRO A 156 -17.49 -3.22 5.89
N SER A 157 -18.42 -2.29 6.08
CA SER A 157 -19.27 -1.88 4.97
C SER A 157 -18.45 -1.14 3.92
N ALA A 158 -18.92 -1.12 2.67
CA ALA A 158 -18.26 -0.37 1.58
C ALA A 158 -18.08 1.11 1.95
N ASP A 159 -19.05 1.70 2.64
CA ASP A 159 -18.97 3.08 3.10
C ASP A 159 -17.96 3.29 4.24
N GLU A 160 -17.84 2.34 5.17
CA GLU A 160 -16.81 2.38 6.22
C GLU A 160 -15.41 2.20 5.65
N TRP A 161 -15.23 1.24 4.75
CA TRP A 161 -13.96 1.02 4.07
C TRP A 161 -13.53 2.27 3.29
N LEU A 162 -14.47 2.81 2.49
CA LEU A 162 -14.26 4.03 1.72
C LEU A 162 -13.93 5.21 2.62
N PHE A 163 -14.64 5.37 3.75
CA PHE A 163 -14.38 6.46 4.69
C PHE A 163 -13.00 6.32 5.35
N ALA A 164 -12.57 5.11 5.73
CA ALA A 164 -11.22 4.87 6.25
C ALA A 164 -10.14 5.28 5.23
N ALA A 165 -10.38 5.04 3.94
CA ALA A 165 -9.46 5.42 2.87
C ALA A 165 -9.49 6.92 2.55
N THR A 166 -10.67 7.52 2.44
CA THR A 166 -10.84 8.91 1.99
C THR A 166 -10.85 9.94 3.10
N GLY A 167 -11.33 9.58 4.29
CA GLY A 167 -11.70 10.54 5.35
C GLY A 167 -12.76 11.53 4.90
N ILE A 168 -13.06 12.52 5.72
CA ILE A 168 -14.01 13.60 5.42
C ILE A 168 -13.57 14.50 4.26
N SER A 169 -12.29 14.51 3.93
CA SER A 169 -11.70 15.36 2.87
C SER A 169 -11.70 14.70 1.49
N ALA A 170 -12.33 13.54 1.32
CA ALA A 170 -12.38 12.81 0.06
C ALA A 170 -10.99 12.61 -0.58
N ARG A 171 -10.01 12.16 0.20
CA ARG A 171 -8.64 11.94 -0.28
C ARG A 171 -8.63 10.97 -1.47
N ARG A 172 -7.89 11.33 -2.53
CA ARG A 172 -7.72 10.49 -3.71
C ARG A 172 -7.05 9.16 -3.38
N PHE A 173 -6.01 9.21 -2.57
CA PHE A 173 -5.33 8.05 -2.01
C PHE A 173 -5.37 8.14 -0.48
N PRO A 174 -5.23 7.03 0.26
CA PRO A 174 -5.28 7.05 1.72
C PRO A 174 -4.35 8.08 2.35
N TRP A 175 -3.16 8.31 1.78
CA TRP A 175 -2.16 9.27 2.24
C TRP A 175 -2.36 10.71 1.72
N GLY A 176 -3.32 10.95 0.81
CA GLY A 176 -3.57 12.29 0.24
C GLY A 176 -3.66 12.31 -1.29
N PRO A 177 -3.54 13.49 -1.91
CA PRO A 177 -3.84 13.67 -3.33
C PRO A 177 -2.73 13.22 -4.28
N THR A 178 -1.48 13.24 -3.86
CA THR A 178 -0.32 12.97 -4.73
C THR A 178 0.83 12.28 -4.00
N GLY A 179 1.88 11.92 -4.72
CA GLY A 179 3.15 11.49 -4.17
C GLY A 179 3.79 10.31 -4.87
N LEU A 180 4.92 9.84 -4.36
CA LEU A 180 5.65 8.68 -4.87
C LEU A 180 4.86 7.41 -4.60
N VAL A 181 4.01 7.01 -5.54
CA VAL A 181 3.04 5.92 -5.34
C VAL A 181 3.75 4.59 -5.09
N CYS A 182 4.82 4.25 -5.82
CA CYS A 182 5.58 3.02 -5.57
C CYS A 182 6.21 2.94 -4.17
N ARG A 183 6.45 4.07 -3.51
CA ARG A 183 6.93 4.12 -2.13
C ARG A 183 5.79 3.86 -1.14
N ARG A 184 4.55 4.18 -1.52
CA ARG A 184 3.39 4.21 -0.63
C ARG A 184 2.44 3.04 -0.81
N ALA A 185 2.50 2.37 -1.95
CA ALA A 185 1.62 1.26 -2.26
C ALA A 185 2.36 0.13 -2.98
N THR A 186 1.93 -1.08 -2.72
CA THR A 186 2.37 -2.29 -3.42
C THR A 186 1.48 -2.51 -4.62
N PHE A 187 1.94 -2.13 -5.81
CA PHE A 187 1.21 -2.30 -7.07
C PHE A 187 2.17 -2.36 -8.26
N GLY A 188 1.70 -2.81 -9.40
CA GLY A 188 2.50 -2.88 -10.63
C GLY A 188 3.77 -3.71 -10.48
N LEU A 189 3.75 -4.72 -9.60
CA LEU A 189 4.93 -5.53 -9.31
C LEU A 189 5.25 -6.51 -10.43
N VAL A 190 4.22 -7.03 -11.09
CA VAL A 190 4.34 -7.98 -12.21
C VAL A 190 4.64 -7.23 -13.51
N GLU A 191 3.74 -6.32 -13.86
CA GLU A 191 3.83 -5.51 -15.08
C GLU A 191 3.41 -4.08 -14.73
N GLY A 192 4.34 -3.21 -14.37
CA GLY A 192 3.97 -1.85 -14.04
C GLY A 192 5.12 -1.01 -13.51
N PRO A 193 4.84 0.22 -13.09
CA PRO A 193 5.87 1.21 -12.77
C PRO A 193 6.69 0.85 -11.53
N CYS A 194 6.17 -0.01 -10.64
CA CYS A 194 6.86 -0.45 -9.43
C CYS A 194 7.46 -1.86 -9.59
N GLY A 195 7.58 -2.32 -10.83
CA GLY A 195 7.96 -3.70 -11.18
C GLY A 195 9.21 -4.20 -10.49
N THR A 196 9.08 -5.33 -9.84
CA THR A 196 10.17 -6.12 -9.25
C THR A 196 10.18 -7.54 -9.79
N GLY A 197 9.22 -7.88 -10.67
CA GLY A 197 8.96 -9.25 -11.13
C GLY A 197 8.33 -10.15 -10.05
N ALA A 198 7.89 -9.58 -8.93
CA ALA A 198 7.20 -10.35 -7.89
C ALA A 198 5.79 -10.74 -8.37
N THR A 199 5.38 -11.96 -8.07
CA THR A 199 4.12 -12.56 -8.53
C THR A 199 3.04 -12.59 -7.44
N GLY A 200 3.27 -11.97 -6.29
CA GLY A 200 2.37 -11.96 -5.15
C GLY A 200 2.46 -10.68 -4.33
N PRO A 201 1.65 -10.57 -3.27
CA PRO A 201 1.66 -9.42 -2.37
C PRO A 201 2.98 -9.31 -1.58
N GLU A 202 3.20 -8.17 -0.98
CA GLU A 202 4.24 -7.95 0.03
C GLU A 202 3.68 -8.20 1.44
N LEU A 203 4.57 -8.25 2.44
CA LEU A 203 4.16 -8.30 3.84
C LEU A 203 3.23 -7.14 4.16
N ALA A 204 2.17 -7.39 4.91
CA ALA A 204 1.25 -6.35 5.35
C ALA A 204 2.03 -5.26 6.10
N GLY A 205 1.77 -3.99 5.76
CA GLY A 205 2.50 -2.85 6.30
C GLY A 205 3.87 -2.59 5.67
N ALA A 206 4.26 -3.29 4.60
CA ALA A 206 5.56 -3.09 3.94
C ALA A 206 5.76 -1.68 3.38
N ARG A 207 4.70 -0.91 3.22
CA ARG A 207 4.71 0.47 2.68
C ARG A 207 4.17 1.49 3.70
N PRO A 208 4.89 1.76 4.80
CA PRO A 208 4.40 2.60 5.90
C PRO A 208 4.09 4.04 5.52
N ASP A 209 4.65 4.56 4.42
CA ASP A 209 4.31 5.89 3.89
C ASP A 209 2.92 5.93 3.21
N GLY A 210 2.31 4.78 2.97
CA GLY A 210 0.94 4.64 2.47
C GLY A 210 -0.14 4.78 3.53
N LYS A 211 0.25 5.00 4.77
CA LYS A 211 -0.64 5.13 5.92
C LYS A 211 -1.63 6.28 5.78
N SER A 212 -2.91 6.03 6.08
CA SER A 212 -3.89 7.11 6.23
C SER A 212 -3.56 7.97 7.46
N PRO A 213 -4.08 9.20 7.56
CA PRO A 213 -3.91 10.03 8.76
C PRO A 213 -4.35 9.35 10.06
N ASP A 214 -5.36 8.49 9.98
CA ASP A 214 -5.86 7.72 11.13
C ASP A 214 -4.94 6.55 11.50
N GLY A 215 -4.04 6.15 10.59
CA GLY A 215 -3.05 5.12 10.87
C GLY A 215 -3.37 3.74 10.27
N VAL A 216 -4.29 3.65 9.31
CA VAL A 216 -4.59 2.43 8.55
C VAL A 216 -3.63 2.33 7.37
N LEU A 217 -3.05 1.15 7.15
CA LEU A 217 -2.09 0.86 6.08
C LEU A 217 -2.73 -0.02 5.00
N ASP A 218 -2.09 -0.06 3.84
CA ASP A 218 -2.43 -0.92 2.70
C ASP A 218 -3.87 -0.79 2.17
N LEU A 219 -4.55 0.34 2.45
CA LEU A 219 -5.84 0.69 1.84
C LEU A 219 -5.73 1.02 0.34
N ALA A 220 -4.54 0.93 -0.23
CA ALA A 220 -4.27 1.13 -1.65
C ALA A 220 -3.16 0.16 -2.07
N GLY A 221 -3.49 -0.80 -2.91
CA GLY A 221 -2.57 -1.85 -3.36
C GLY A 221 -2.43 -2.99 -2.37
N ASN A 222 -1.39 -3.75 -2.48
CA ASN A 222 -1.10 -5.02 -1.82
C ASN A 222 -2.16 -6.07 -2.16
N VAL A 223 -3.25 -6.19 -1.42
CA VAL A 223 -4.42 -6.97 -1.84
C VAL A 223 -5.68 -6.10 -1.83
N ALA A 224 -6.56 -6.31 -2.79
CA ALA A 224 -7.88 -5.72 -2.76
C ALA A 224 -8.69 -6.35 -1.61
N GLU A 225 -9.59 -5.60 -1.00
CA GLU A 225 -10.19 -6.01 0.27
C GLU A 225 -11.69 -6.13 0.20
N TRP A 226 -12.21 -7.24 0.69
CA TRP A 226 -13.65 -7.44 0.81
C TRP A 226 -14.31 -6.38 1.70
N ALA A 227 -15.33 -5.72 1.16
CA ALA A 227 -16.24 -4.87 1.91
C ALA A 227 -17.70 -5.18 1.53
N ARG A 228 -18.61 -5.04 2.49
CA ARG A 228 -20.04 -5.31 2.32
C ARG A 228 -20.76 -4.16 1.64
N GLU A 229 -21.38 -4.44 0.51
CA GLU A 229 -22.26 -3.51 -0.17
C GLU A 229 -23.65 -3.42 0.51
N PRO A 230 -24.42 -2.34 0.28
CA PRO A 230 -25.76 -2.20 0.90
C PRO A 230 -26.73 -3.30 0.56
N ASN A 231 -26.58 -3.98 -0.59
CA ASN A 231 -27.42 -5.11 -1.04
C ASN A 231 -26.98 -6.47 -0.44
N ALA A 232 -26.12 -6.47 0.55
CA ALA A 232 -25.53 -7.64 1.22
C ALA A 232 -24.56 -8.48 0.35
N SER A 233 -24.26 -8.09 -0.91
CA SER A 233 -23.13 -8.62 -1.65
C SER A 233 -21.80 -8.12 -1.05
N ALA A 234 -20.67 -8.56 -1.58
CA ALA A 234 -19.38 -8.02 -1.24
C ALA A 234 -18.59 -7.71 -2.50
N ARG A 235 -17.78 -6.65 -2.46
CA ARG A 235 -16.87 -6.28 -3.54
C ARG A 235 -15.49 -6.00 -2.97
N ALA A 236 -14.47 -6.11 -3.83
CA ALA A 236 -13.10 -5.85 -3.44
C ALA A 236 -12.74 -4.38 -3.76
N HIS A 237 -12.11 -3.71 -2.79
CA HIS A 237 -11.76 -2.30 -2.83
C HIS A 237 -10.25 -2.10 -2.73
N GLY A 238 -9.71 -0.97 -3.20
CA GLY A 238 -8.35 -0.50 -2.96
C GLY A 238 -7.32 -0.88 -4.02
N GLY A 239 -7.65 -1.74 -4.97
CA GLY A 239 -6.67 -2.29 -5.92
C GLY A 239 -5.68 -3.25 -5.24
N SER A 240 -4.73 -3.79 -6.00
CA SER A 240 -3.86 -4.85 -5.51
C SER A 240 -2.45 -4.77 -6.10
N PHE A 241 -1.57 -5.69 -5.75
CA PHE A 241 -0.25 -5.85 -6.37
C PHE A 241 -0.33 -6.10 -7.89
N ARG A 242 -1.50 -6.53 -8.38
CA ARG A 242 -1.77 -6.74 -9.82
C ARG A 242 -2.17 -5.48 -10.56
N SER A 243 -2.62 -4.45 -9.86
CA SER A 243 -2.99 -3.15 -10.45
C SER A 243 -1.80 -2.59 -11.24
N ARG A 244 -2.05 -2.14 -12.48
CA ARG A 244 -0.99 -1.74 -13.42
C ARG A 244 -0.66 -0.27 -13.35
N VAL A 245 -1.64 0.55 -12.97
CA VAL A 245 -1.51 2.00 -12.93
C VAL A 245 -2.01 2.58 -11.61
N ALA A 246 -1.44 3.70 -11.19
CA ALA A 246 -1.83 4.38 -9.95
C ALA A 246 -3.32 4.77 -9.90
N GLY A 247 -3.95 4.96 -11.06
CA GLY A 247 -5.38 5.24 -11.16
C GLY A 247 -6.28 4.16 -10.58
N GLU A 248 -5.84 2.91 -10.60
CA GLU A 248 -6.56 1.75 -10.05
C GLU A 248 -6.49 1.68 -8.52
N LEU A 249 -5.61 2.48 -7.88
CA LEU A 249 -5.41 2.55 -6.44
C LEU A 249 -6.15 3.70 -5.75
N LYS A 250 -7.01 4.41 -6.48
CA LYS A 250 -7.80 5.50 -5.86
C LYS A 250 -8.66 4.94 -4.73
N SER A 251 -8.84 5.71 -3.68
CA SER A 251 -9.62 5.31 -2.50
C SER A 251 -11.04 4.83 -2.81
N TRP A 252 -11.59 5.21 -3.96
CA TRP A 252 -12.92 4.79 -4.44
C TRP A 252 -12.87 3.72 -5.53
N SER A 253 -11.69 3.19 -5.84
CA SER A 253 -11.56 2.10 -6.82
C SER A 253 -12.16 0.82 -6.27
N VAL A 254 -12.93 0.15 -7.12
CA VAL A 254 -13.58 -1.12 -6.80
C VAL A 254 -13.19 -2.10 -7.89
N GLU A 255 -12.65 -3.23 -7.51
CA GLU A 255 -12.34 -4.29 -8.46
C GLU A 255 -13.60 -5.01 -8.92
N GLY A 256 -13.64 -5.38 -10.19
CA GLY A 256 -14.75 -6.16 -10.74
C GLY A 256 -14.66 -7.62 -10.30
N GLY A 257 -15.78 -8.17 -9.86
CA GLY A 257 -15.91 -9.59 -9.52
C GLY A 257 -16.27 -9.80 -8.05
N GLU A 258 -17.05 -10.84 -7.81
CA GLU A 258 -17.50 -11.30 -6.47
C GLU A 258 -16.75 -12.59 -6.08
N SER A 259 -15.75 -12.99 -6.84
CA SER A 259 -15.05 -14.27 -6.68
C SER A 259 -13.78 -14.13 -5.87
N ALA A 260 -13.51 -15.13 -5.06
CA ALA A 260 -12.22 -15.29 -4.39
C ALA A 260 -11.09 -15.33 -5.43
N ALA A 261 -10.07 -14.51 -5.23
CA ALA A 261 -8.92 -14.42 -6.11
C ALA A 261 -7.62 -14.28 -5.29
N ASP A 262 -6.51 -14.62 -5.89
CA ASP A 262 -5.19 -14.60 -5.24
C ASP A 262 -4.66 -13.20 -4.90
N HIS A 263 -5.36 -12.18 -5.35
CA HIS A 263 -5.09 -10.78 -5.08
C HIS A 263 -6.17 -10.11 -4.23
N VAL A 264 -7.13 -10.89 -3.71
CA VAL A 264 -8.22 -10.38 -2.85
C VAL A 264 -8.08 -10.98 -1.46
N GLY A 265 -7.94 -10.11 -0.48
CA GLY A 265 -7.88 -10.39 0.94
C GLY A 265 -8.97 -9.64 1.70
N PHE A 266 -8.72 -9.31 2.96
CA PHE A 266 -9.68 -8.58 3.78
C PHE A 266 -9.05 -8.02 5.05
N ARG A 267 -9.78 -7.11 5.69
CA ARG A 267 -9.58 -6.66 7.09
C ARG A 267 -10.91 -6.66 7.83
N CYS A 268 -10.88 -6.66 9.17
CA CYS A 268 -12.08 -6.64 9.98
C CYS A 268 -12.38 -5.22 10.50
N ALA A 269 -13.67 -4.93 10.65
CA ALA A 269 -14.20 -3.78 11.36
C ALA A 269 -14.93 -4.22 12.63
N TYR A 270 -15.03 -3.31 13.62
CA TYR A 270 -15.57 -3.60 14.95
C TYR A 270 -16.45 -2.46 15.43
N SER A 271 -17.36 -2.75 16.33
CA SER A 271 -18.02 -1.70 17.09
C SER A 271 -17.01 -0.94 17.96
N PRO A 272 -17.21 0.35 18.20
CA PRO A 272 -16.31 1.13 19.05
C PRO A 272 -16.21 0.49 20.44
N THR A 273 -15.02 0.42 20.98
CA THR A 273 -14.82 0.02 22.37
C THR A 273 -15.33 1.14 23.29
N PRO A 274 -16.25 0.86 24.23
CA PRO A 274 -16.67 1.87 25.21
C PRO A 274 -15.45 2.39 25.99
N HIS A 275 -15.43 3.70 26.28
CA HIS A 275 -14.42 4.36 27.11
C HIS A 275 -14.65 4.11 28.60
#